data_5b720c1a815afa3440132a0f7fe963c2
#
_entry.id   5b720c1a815afa3440132a0f7fe963c2
#
_cell.length_a   1.000
_cell.length_b   1.000
_cell.length_c   1.000
_cell.angle_alpha   90.00
_cell.angle_beta   90.00
_cell.angle_gamma   90.00
#
_symmetry.space_group_name_H-M   'P 1'
#
loop_
_entity.id
_entity.type
_entity.pdbx_description
1 polymer ?
#
loop_
_entity_poly.entity_id
_entity_poly.type
_entity_poly.pdbx_seq_one_letter_code
_entity_poly.pdbx_strand_id
1 'polypeptide(L)'
;MHIDNLNIQKLVQIVGVAKLSVKEMLEVIGLKNREHFLNYYLNPAIANGYVCLLYPDKPRHPRQRYLLTEKGLALYKELEK
;
A
#
# COMPACT_ATOMS: atom_id res chain seq x y z
N MET A 1 -12.11 -6.32 -12.30
CA MET A 1 -12.64 -6.47 -10.94
C MET A 1 -12.85 -5.10 -10.29
N HIS A 2 -13.99 -4.92 -9.66
CA HIS A 2 -14.32 -3.65 -9.03
C HIS A 2 -14.08 -3.74 -7.52
N ILE A 3 -13.47 -2.71 -6.94
CA ILE A 3 -13.25 -2.62 -5.51
C ILE A 3 -13.80 -1.31 -4.97
N ASP A 4 -14.60 -1.38 -3.92
CA ASP A 4 -15.27 -0.22 -3.34
C ASP A 4 -14.45 0.52 -2.28
N ASN A 5 -13.35 -0.06 -1.80
CA ASN A 5 -12.54 0.56 -0.76
C ASN A 5 -11.63 1.65 -1.36
N LEU A 6 -12.06 2.90 -1.22
CA LEU A 6 -11.32 4.03 -1.77
C LEU A 6 -9.94 4.21 -1.14
N ASN A 7 -9.79 3.82 0.12
CA ASN A 7 -8.49 3.91 0.79
C ASN A 7 -7.48 2.96 0.16
N ILE A 8 -7.91 1.74 -0.17
CA ILE A 8 -7.05 0.78 -0.84
C ILE A 8 -6.71 1.28 -2.25
N GLN A 9 -7.69 1.80 -2.99
CA GLN A 9 -7.44 2.35 -4.31
C GLN A 9 -6.42 3.46 -4.27
N LYS A 10 -6.55 4.38 -3.32
CA LYS A 10 -5.64 5.50 -3.15
C LYS A 10 -4.22 5.01 -2.84
N LEU A 11 -4.11 4.04 -1.94
CA LEU A 11 -2.81 3.48 -1.58
C LEU A 11 -2.15 2.79 -2.78
N VAL A 12 -2.92 2.00 -3.53
CA VAL A 12 -2.41 1.31 -4.72
C VAL A 12 -1.86 2.32 -5.73
N GLN A 13 -2.57 3.43 -5.94
CA GLN A 13 -2.12 4.48 -6.84
C GLN A 13 -0.82 5.14 -6.37
N ILE A 14 -0.68 5.33 -5.06
CA ILE A 14 0.53 5.93 -4.49
C ILE A 14 1.73 5.02 -4.64
N VAL A 15 1.58 3.74 -4.32
CA VAL A 15 2.68 2.78 -4.39
C VAL A 15 3.08 2.51 -5.83
N GLY A 16 2.11 2.22 -6.69
CA GLY A 16 2.39 1.99 -8.10
C GLY A 16 3.45 0.93 -8.31
N VAL A 17 4.48 1.28 -9.09
CA VAL A 17 5.59 0.36 -9.38
C VAL A 17 6.77 0.54 -8.42
N ALA A 18 6.64 1.40 -7.43
CA ALA A 18 7.70 1.68 -6.47
C ALA A 18 7.64 0.74 -5.27
N LYS A 19 8.68 0.84 -4.43
CA LYS A 19 8.76 0.16 -3.15
C LYS A 19 8.92 1.26 -2.12
N LEU A 20 7.89 1.47 -1.28
CA LEU A 20 7.84 2.59 -0.36
C LEU A 20 7.82 2.15 1.09
N SER A 21 8.53 2.90 1.94
CA SER A 21 8.42 2.74 3.38
C SER A 21 7.12 3.40 3.87
N VAL A 22 6.73 3.10 5.11
CA VAL A 22 5.56 3.74 5.70
C VAL A 22 5.74 5.26 5.73
N LYS A 23 6.94 5.72 6.10
CA LYS A 23 7.23 7.15 6.15
C LYS A 23 7.03 7.82 4.80
N GLU A 24 7.54 7.17 3.74
CA GLU A 24 7.40 7.70 2.38
C GLU A 24 5.94 7.77 1.96
N MET A 25 5.17 6.71 2.27
CA MET A 25 3.75 6.70 1.95
C MET A 25 2.98 7.79 2.68
N LEU A 26 3.30 8.00 3.96
CA LEU A 26 2.67 9.07 4.74
C LEU A 26 2.95 10.45 4.16
N GLU A 27 4.17 10.68 3.70
CA GLU A 27 4.54 11.94 3.07
C GLU A 27 3.77 12.19 1.79
N VAL A 28 3.65 11.16 0.95
CA VAL A 28 2.95 11.28 -0.32
C VAL A 28 1.46 11.52 -0.11
N ILE A 29 0.85 10.78 0.82
CA ILE A 29 -0.60 10.87 1.05
C ILE A 29 -0.96 12.11 1.89
N GLY A 30 0.01 12.68 2.59
CA GLY A 30 -0.21 13.88 3.40
C GLY A 30 -0.85 13.63 4.75
N LEU A 31 -0.81 12.40 5.25
CA LEU A 31 -1.35 12.06 6.56
C LEU A 31 -0.28 12.19 7.64
N LYS A 32 -0.65 12.69 8.80
CA LYS A 32 0.26 12.85 9.92
C LYS A 32 0.10 11.74 10.96
N ASN A 33 -1.05 11.11 11.01
CA ASN A 33 -1.33 10.06 11.98
C ASN A 33 -0.96 8.69 11.39
N ARG A 34 0.18 8.17 11.82
CA ARG A 34 0.69 6.88 11.35
C ARG A 34 -0.26 5.73 11.66
N GLU A 35 -0.84 5.73 12.87
CA GLU A 35 -1.75 4.66 13.28
C GLU A 35 -3.01 4.65 12.42
N HIS A 36 -3.57 5.81 12.14
CA HIS A 36 -4.73 5.93 11.26
C HIS A 36 -4.40 5.37 9.86
N PHE A 37 -3.23 5.74 9.33
CA PHE A 37 -2.79 5.25 8.03
C PHE A 37 -2.67 3.73 8.02
N LEU A 38 -2.02 3.17 9.02
CA LEU A 38 -1.83 1.71 9.11
C LEU A 38 -3.18 0.99 9.17
N ASN A 39 -4.09 1.47 10.01
CA ASN A 39 -5.37 0.79 10.25
C ASN A 39 -6.36 0.93 9.11
N TYR A 40 -6.37 2.04 8.42
CA TYR A 40 -7.38 2.33 7.40
C TYR A 40 -6.89 2.26 5.97
N TYR A 41 -5.60 2.23 5.74
CA TYR A 41 -5.02 2.16 4.39
C TYR A 41 -4.16 0.92 4.19
N LEU A 42 -3.07 0.80 4.94
CA LEU A 42 -2.07 -0.22 4.69
C LEU A 42 -2.53 -1.61 5.09
N ASN A 43 -3.00 -1.79 6.33
CA ASN A 43 -3.41 -3.11 6.81
C ASN A 43 -4.55 -3.71 5.97
N PRO A 44 -5.60 -2.94 5.62
CA PRO A 44 -6.63 -3.48 4.73
C PRO A 44 -6.08 -3.89 3.35
N ALA A 45 -5.14 -3.12 2.81
CA ALA A 45 -4.54 -3.46 1.52
C ALA A 45 -3.74 -4.75 1.58
N ILE A 46 -3.00 -4.96 2.67
CA ILE A 46 -2.25 -6.20 2.88
C ILE A 46 -3.23 -7.37 3.07
N ALA A 47 -4.24 -7.20 3.92
CA ALA A 47 -5.21 -8.26 4.21
C ALA A 47 -5.97 -8.70 2.97
N ASN A 48 -6.21 -7.79 2.04
CA ASN A 48 -6.92 -8.09 0.79
C ASN A 48 -5.99 -8.48 -0.36
N GLY A 49 -4.69 -8.61 -0.08
CA GLY A 49 -3.72 -9.11 -1.05
C GLY A 49 -3.28 -8.14 -2.13
N TYR A 50 -3.44 -6.84 -1.92
CA TYR A 50 -3.01 -5.83 -2.89
C TYR A 50 -1.58 -5.36 -2.67
N VAL A 51 -1.10 -5.45 -1.43
CA VAL A 51 0.22 -4.97 -1.02
C VAL A 51 0.92 -6.06 -0.22
N CYS A 52 2.23 -6.17 -0.38
CA CYS A 52 3.04 -7.12 0.39
C CYS A 52 4.29 -6.43 0.93
N LEU A 53 4.94 -7.10 1.88
CA LEU A 53 6.15 -6.62 2.51
C LEU A 53 7.37 -7.09 1.71
N LEU A 54 8.36 -6.22 1.57
CA LEU A 54 9.63 -6.58 0.94
C LEU A 54 10.37 -7.64 1.78
N TYR A 55 10.30 -7.51 3.12
CA TYR A 55 10.90 -8.45 4.05
C TYR A 55 9.79 -9.11 4.89
N PRO A 56 9.07 -10.10 4.33
CA PRO A 56 7.89 -10.68 5.02
C PRO A 56 8.27 -11.43 6.29
N ASP A 57 9.48 -11.98 6.37
CA ASP A 57 9.93 -12.71 7.54
C ASP A 57 10.35 -11.80 8.69
N LYS A 58 10.54 -10.53 8.42
CA LYS A 58 10.94 -9.54 9.41
C LYS A 58 10.09 -8.27 9.25
N PRO A 59 8.84 -8.29 9.71
CA PRO A 59 7.94 -7.14 9.50
C PRO A 59 8.50 -5.82 10.04
N ARG A 60 9.33 -5.87 11.08
CA ARG A 60 9.92 -4.68 11.69
C ARG A 60 11.34 -4.41 11.22
N HIS A 61 11.71 -4.97 10.07
CA HIS A 61 13.03 -4.73 9.49
C HIS A 61 13.25 -3.22 9.31
N PRO A 62 14.44 -2.69 9.68
CA PRO A 62 14.70 -1.23 9.58
C PRO A 62 14.56 -0.68 8.17
N ARG A 63 14.75 -1.53 7.14
CA ARG A 63 14.63 -1.14 5.75
C ARG A 63 13.36 -1.69 5.10
N GLN A 64 12.36 -2.01 5.91
CA GLN A 64 11.10 -2.55 5.39
C GLN A 64 10.49 -1.59 4.40
N ARG A 65 10.02 -2.16 3.29
CA ARG A 65 9.29 -1.43 2.26
C ARG A 65 8.08 -2.25 1.84
N TYR A 66 7.15 -1.58 1.20
CA TYR A 66 5.89 -2.19 0.75
C TYR A 66 5.77 -2.01 -0.74
N LEU A 67 5.25 -3.03 -1.42
CA LEU A 67 5.11 -3.01 -2.88
C LEU A 67 3.79 -3.70 -3.25
N LEU A 68 3.32 -3.44 -4.48
CA LEU A 68 2.10 -4.07 -4.96
C LEU A 68 2.35 -5.53 -5.32
N THR A 69 1.37 -6.37 -5.03
CA THR A 69 1.33 -7.75 -5.51
C THR A 69 0.85 -7.76 -6.96
N GLU A 70 0.78 -8.94 -7.60
CA GLU A 70 0.19 -9.06 -8.93
C GLU A 70 -1.23 -8.49 -8.94
N LYS A 71 -2.01 -8.82 -7.91
CA LYS A 71 -3.38 -8.31 -7.76
C LYS A 71 -3.39 -6.78 -7.63
N GLY A 72 -2.46 -6.24 -6.84
CA GLY A 72 -2.32 -4.80 -6.68
C GLY A 72 -1.91 -4.11 -7.96
N LEU A 73 -0.98 -4.70 -8.72
CA LEU A 73 -0.56 -4.15 -10.00
C LEU A 73 -1.69 -4.17 -11.02
N ALA A 74 -2.50 -5.21 -11.03
CA ALA A 74 -3.65 -5.28 -11.92
C ALA A 74 -4.64 -4.15 -11.63
N LEU A 75 -4.91 -3.90 -10.34
CA LEU A 75 -5.76 -2.81 -9.93
C LEU A 75 -5.15 -1.46 -10.30
N TYR A 76 -3.84 -1.31 -10.08
CA TYR A 76 -3.13 -0.08 -10.44
C TYR A 76 -3.29 0.26 -11.91
N LYS A 77 -3.08 -0.73 -12.78
CA LYS A 77 -3.23 -0.54 -14.22
C LYS A 77 -4.66 -0.16 -14.60
N GLU A 78 -5.63 -0.76 -13.94
CA GLU A 78 -7.04 -0.46 -14.17
C GLU A 78 -7.37 0.98 -13.76
N LEU A 79 -6.83 1.43 -12.62
CA LEU A 79 -7.06 2.79 -12.13
C LEU A 79 -6.38 3.86 -12.98
N GLU A 80 -5.32 3.49 -13.69
CA GLU A 80 -4.55 4.42 -14.52
C GLU A 80 -5.13 4.60 -15.94
N LYS A 81 -6.16 3.87 -16.28
CA LYS A 81 -6.80 3.99 -17.59
C LYS A 81 -7.57 5.29 -17.74
#